data_c1fe2ce12ac1fd336434576be77f1c29
#
_entry.id   c1fe2ce12ac1fd336434576be77f1c29
#
_cell.length_a   1.000
_cell.length_b   1.000
_cell.length_c   1.000
_cell.angle_alpha   90.00
_cell.angle_beta   90.00
_cell.angle_gamma   90.00
#
_symmetry.space_group_name_H-M   'P 1'
#
loop_
_entity.id
_entity.type
_entity.pdbx_description
1 polymer ?
#
loop_
_entity_poly.entity_id
_entity_poly.type
_entity_poly.pdbx_seq_one_letter_code
_entity_poly.pdbx_strand_id
1 'polypeptide(L)'
;IRYEVQSKKYEIRNTRLEGRNTRHEVKSTKVERESVNKEDRESEVQGSELRILDIGTGSGCIAISLAKNLPNTKVYALDVSKKALEVAQKNAIQNGVEVNFVEADILTIDAIPGKFDVIVSNPPYVRELEKSEIQNNVKRHEPDLALFVSDMDPLIFYKRIVQFALGNLKKGRFLFFEINQYMGKETIQVLEDQNFSEIELRKDIFGNDRMLKGKAP
;
A
#
# COMPACT_ATOMS: atom_id res chain seq x y z
N ILE A 1 -22.00 -23.70 19.16
CA ILE A 1 -20.82 -23.97 18.30
C ILE A 1 -19.93 -22.76 18.43
N ARG A 2 -18.83 -22.89 19.19
CA ARG A 2 -17.81 -21.85 19.35
C ARG A 2 -16.87 -21.96 18.15
N TYR A 3 -16.78 -20.92 17.35
CA TYR A 3 -15.70 -20.78 16.36
C TYR A 3 -14.46 -20.22 17.07
N GLU A 4 -13.47 -21.07 17.31
CA GLU A 4 -12.12 -20.62 17.64
C GLU A 4 -11.48 -20.07 16.37
N VAL A 5 -11.36 -18.75 16.30
CA VAL A 5 -10.52 -18.08 15.32
C VAL A 5 -9.08 -18.31 15.75
N GLN A 6 -8.37 -19.23 15.11
CA GLN A 6 -6.92 -19.34 15.24
C GLN A 6 -6.30 -18.06 14.69
N SER A 7 -5.97 -17.13 15.59
CA SER A 7 -5.19 -15.93 15.23
C SER A 7 -3.78 -16.37 14.85
N LYS A 8 -3.50 -16.49 13.55
CA LYS A 8 -2.13 -16.58 13.07
C LYS A 8 -1.41 -15.29 13.47
N LYS A 9 -0.35 -15.41 14.25
CA LYS A 9 0.52 -14.30 14.64
C LYS A 9 1.34 -13.90 13.41
N TYR A 10 1.06 -12.76 12.80
CA TYR A 10 1.88 -12.21 11.74
C TYR A 10 3.05 -11.43 12.35
N GLU A 11 4.25 -11.64 11.84
CA GLU A 11 5.44 -10.91 12.25
C GLU A 11 5.50 -9.57 11.49
N ILE A 12 5.31 -8.46 12.21
CA ILE A 12 5.52 -7.12 11.68
C ILE A 12 6.98 -6.74 11.93
N ARG A 13 7.76 -6.56 10.87
CA ARG A 13 9.16 -6.12 10.96
C ARG A 13 9.26 -4.64 10.69
N ASN A 14 9.72 -3.88 11.70
CA ASN A 14 9.99 -2.46 11.58
C ASN A 14 11.47 -2.26 11.17
N THR A 15 11.69 -1.48 10.11
CA THR A 15 13.04 -0.99 9.78
C THR A 15 13.28 0.29 10.58
N ARG A 16 13.92 0.18 11.74
CA ARG A 16 14.39 1.34 12.50
C ARG A 16 15.79 1.69 12.07
N LEU A 17 15.99 2.89 11.57
CA LEU A 17 17.33 3.40 11.26
C LEU A 17 18.06 3.73 12.58
N GLU A 18 19.06 2.94 12.94
CA GLU A 18 20.02 3.34 13.96
C GLU A 18 20.98 4.37 13.35
N GLY A 19 20.64 5.65 13.51
CA GLY A 19 21.45 6.76 13.04
C GLY A 19 22.71 6.91 13.86
N ARG A 20 23.88 6.84 13.22
CA ARG A 20 25.15 7.29 13.81
C ARG A 20 25.11 8.80 14.00
N ASN A 21 25.16 9.25 15.26
CA ASN A 21 25.38 10.64 15.64
C ASN A 21 26.75 11.11 15.15
N THR A 22 26.76 12.00 14.15
CA THR A 22 27.89 12.91 13.91
C THR A 22 27.48 14.30 14.40
N ARG A 23 27.98 14.67 15.57
CA ARG A 23 27.92 16.02 16.11
C ARG A 23 28.73 16.97 15.24
N HIS A 24 28.09 17.92 14.56
CA HIS A 24 28.74 19.16 14.18
C HIS A 24 28.24 20.28 15.08
N GLU A 25 29.19 20.81 15.90
CA GLU A 25 28.99 22.02 16.70
C GLU A 25 28.88 23.23 15.77
N VAL A 26 27.72 23.93 15.81
CA VAL A 26 27.60 25.27 15.25
C VAL A 26 27.44 26.26 16.38
N LYS A 27 28.38 27.20 16.46
CA LYS A 27 28.44 28.30 17.45
C LYS A 27 27.20 29.18 17.35
N SER A 28 26.55 29.39 18.51
CA SER A 28 25.40 30.27 18.69
C SER A 28 25.78 31.73 18.68
N THR A 29 25.13 32.51 17.86
CA THR A 29 24.99 33.96 18.01
C THR A 29 23.66 34.26 18.75
N LYS A 30 23.79 34.93 19.90
CA LYS A 30 22.71 35.39 20.73
C LYS A 30 21.90 36.49 20.03
N VAL A 31 20.61 36.24 19.83
CA VAL A 31 19.64 37.31 19.53
C VAL A 31 18.56 37.20 20.59
N GLU A 32 18.42 38.27 21.35
CA GLU A 32 17.37 38.44 22.37
C GLU A 32 16.01 38.46 21.68
N ARG A 33 15.07 37.62 22.14
CA ARG A 33 13.68 37.60 21.72
C ARG A 33 12.78 37.74 22.94
N GLU A 34 11.91 38.72 22.84
CA GLU A 34 10.84 39.06 23.76
C GLU A 34 10.00 37.84 24.14
N SER A 35 9.62 37.81 25.40
CA SER A 35 8.73 36.81 26.01
C SER A 35 7.31 36.94 25.46
N VAL A 36 6.93 36.10 24.52
CA VAL A 36 5.55 35.85 24.14
C VAL A 36 5.10 34.56 24.82
N ASN A 37 3.97 34.64 25.56
CA ASN A 37 3.40 33.58 26.38
C ASN A 37 3.31 32.24 25.62
N LYS A 38 3.85 31.21 26.28
CA LYS A 38 3.95 29.83 25.76
C LYS A 38 2.64 29.02 25.83
N GLU A 39 1.56 29.61 26.40
CA GLU A 39 0.34 28.86 26.70
C GLU A 39 -0.71 28.83 25.57
N ASP A 40 -0.55 29.63 24.49
CA ASP A 40 -1.57 29.73 23.44
C ASP A 40 -1.23 28.99 22.12
N ARG A 41 -0.19 28.12 22.10
CA ARG A 41 0.23 27.42 20.90
C ARG A 41 0.09 25.88 20.92
N GLU A 42 -0.49 25.30 21.96
CA GLU A 42 -0.63 23.83 22.09
C GLU A 42 -2.00 23.28 21.65
N SER A 43 -2.79 24.06 20.93
CA SER A 43 -3.99 23.52 20.25
C SER A 43 -3.83 23.38 18.74
N GLU A 44 -2.62 23.09 18.25
CA GLU A 44 -2.47 22.55 16.91
C GLU A 44 -3.06 21.12 16.92
N VAL A 45 -4.18 20.98 16.23
CA VAL A 45 -4.86 19.75 15.90
C VAL A 45 -3.79 18.70 15.54
N GLN A 46 -3.49 17.79 16.46
CA GLN A 46 -2.74 16.57 16.17
C GLN A 46 -3.56 15.76 15.18
N GLY A 47 -3.41 16.05 13.89
CA GLY A 47 -3.99 15.28 12.82
C GLY A 47 -3.58 13.82 13.02
N SER A 48 -4.54 12.91 13.19
CA SER A 48 -4.27 11.48 13.35
C SER A 48 -3.36 11.01 12.19
N GLU A 49 -2.27 10.34 12.54
CA GLU A 49 -1.32 9.75 11.58
C GLU A 49 -2.07 8.94 10.51
N LEU A 50 -1.85 9.28 9.24
CA LEU A 50 -2.49 8.61 8.11
C LEU A 50 -1.90 7.20 7.96
N ARG A 51 -2.74 6.17 7.95
CA ARG A 51 -2.31 4.78 7.79
C ARG A 51 -2.59 4.29 6.38
N ILE A 52 -1.54 3.87 5.68
CA ILE A 52 -1.62 3.41 4.29
C ILE A 52 -1.12 1.97 4.21
N LEU A 53 -1.80 1.12 3.43
CA LEU A 53 -1.39 -0.25 3.13
C LEU A 53 -1.18 -0.41 1.63
N ASP A 54 0.00 -0.88 1.24
CA ASP A 54 0.35 -1.33 -0.11
C ASP A 54 0.29 -2.86 -0.16
N ILE A 55 -0.62 -3.43 -0.95
CA ILE A 55 -0.84 -4.86 -1.08
C ILE A 55 -0.19 -5.38 -2.37
N GLY A 56 0.65 -6.42 -2.25
CA GLY A 56 1.48 -6.90 -3.36
C GLY A 56 2.61 -5.92 -3.64
N THR A 57 3.31 -5.49 -2.58
CA THR A 57 4.30 -4.39 -2.65
C THR A 57 5.50 -4.69 -3.54
N GLY A 58 5.82 -5.96 -3.78
CA GLY A 58 6.98 -6.36 -4.59
C GLY A 58 8.28 -5.78 -4.07
N SER A 59 8.94 -4.98 -4.88
CA SER A 59 10.19 -4.28 -4.52
C SER A 59 9.99 -3.07 -3.58
N GLY A 60 8.75 -2.75 -3.19
CA GLY A 60 8.40 -1.65 -2.31
C GLY A 60 8.23 -0.29 -2.99
N CYS A 61 8.17 -0.21 -4.31
CA CYS A 61 8.15 1.05 -5.05
C CYS A 61 7.03 1.99 -4.61
N ILE A 62 5.80 1.48 -4.48
CA ILE A 62 4.63 2.30 -4.07
C ILE A 62 4.77 2.68 -2.60
N ALA A 63 4.97 1.71 -1.71
CA ALA A 63 5.10 1.95 -0.27
C ALA A 63 6.21 2.96 0.08
N ILE A 64 7.39 2.81 -0.53
CA ILE A 64 8.55 3.69 -0.32
C ILE A 64 8.26 5.09 -0.84
N SER A 65 7.65 5.21 -2.04
CA SER A 65 7.27 6.50 -2.60
C SER A 65 6.27 7.24 -1.72
N LEU A 66 5.27 6.54 -1.19
CA LEU A 66 4.27 7.10 -0.27
C LEU A 66 4.92 7.55 1.04
N ALA A 67 5.76 6.70 1.66
CA ALA A 67 6.47 7.04 2.89
C ALA A 67 7.41 8.25 2.74
N LYS A 68 8.03 8.40 1.55
CA LYS A 68 8.96 9.49 1.27
C LYS A 68 8.27 10.84 1.05
N ASN A 69 7.11 10.83 0.41
CA ASN A 69 6.47 12.05 -0.09
C ASN A 69 5.28 12.52 0.75
N LEU A 70 4.75 11.68 1.65
CA LEU A 70 3.61 12.03 2.50
C LEU A 70 4.07 12.17 3.95
N PRO A 71 4.14 13.39 4.49
CA PRO A 71 4.45 13.60 5.91
C PRO A 71 3.33 13.06 6.79
N ASN A 72 3.66 12.68 8.02
CA ASN A 72 2.71 12.16 9.03
C ASN A 72 1.93 10.92 8.55
N THR A 73 2.60 10.04 7.80
CA THR A 73 2.02 8.78 7.35
C THR A 73 2.74 7.58 7.96
N LYS A 74 1.96 6.54 8.27
CA LYS A 74 2.48 5.22 8.63
C LYS A 74 2.16 4.24 7.52
N VAL A 75 3.18 3.84 6.78
CA VAL A 75 3.02 2.97 5.61
C VAL A 75 3.28 1.52 6.00
N TYR A 76 2.40 0.65 5.53
CA TYR A 76 2.50 -0.80 5.62
C TYR A 76 2.63 -1.36 4.21
N ALA A 77 3.43 -2.42 4.06
CA ALA A 77 3.66 -3.09 2.79
C ALA A 77 3.49 -4.60 2.99
N LEU A 78 2.52 -5.19 2.29
CA LEU A 78 2.18 -6.59 2.36
C LEU A 78 2.60 -7.31 1.07
N ASP A 79 3.25 -8.46 1.22
CA ASP A 79 3.54 -9.36 0.11
C ASP A 79 3.60 -10.82 0.61
N VAL A 80 3.27 -11.76 -0.27
CA VAL A 80 3.39 -13.19 0.01
C VAL A 80 4.83 -13.67 -0.10
N SER A 81 5.64 -12.97 -0.91
CA SER A 81 7.02 -13.34 -1.19
C SER A 81 7.98 -12.72 -0.18
N LYS A 82 8.53 -13.57 0.70
CA LYS A 82 9.61 -13.15 1.61
C LYS A 82 10.80 -12.51 0.89
N LYS A 83 11.16 -13.03 -0.29
CA LYS A 83 12.26 -12.49 -1.11
C LYS A 83 11.94 -11.08 -1.59
N ALA A 84 10.70 -10.81 -2.02
CA ALA A 84 10.27 -9.47 -2.41
C ALA A 84 10.37 -8.51 -1.22
N LEU A 85 9.90 -8.91 -0.03
CA LEU A 85 10.00 -8.10 1.18
C LEU A 85 11.46 -7.82 1.60
N GLU A 86 12.38 -8.77 1.42
CA GLU A 86 13.81 -8.55 1.67
C GLU A 86 14.41 -7.47 0.73
N VAL A 87 13.96 -7.45 -0.54
CA VAL A 87 14.33 -6.40 -1.50
C VAL A 87 13.73 -5.06 -1.10
N ALA A 88 12.42 -5.05 -0.79
CA ALA A 88 11.70 -3.84 -0.37
C ALA A 88 12.31 -3.22 0.90
N GLN A 89 12.73 -4.03 1.89
CA GLN A 89 13.42 -3.57 3.09
C GLN A 89 14.75 -2.87 2.77
N LYS A 90 15.57 -3.48 1.88
CA LYS A 90 16.84 -2.86 1.43
C LYS A 90 16.57 -1.54 0.73
N ASN A 91 15.56 -1.50 -0.14
CA ASN A 91 15.18 -0.29 -0.85
C ASN A 91 14.67 0.81 0.11
N ALA A 92 13.89 0.47 1.13
CA ALA A 92 13.42 1.41 2.15
C ALA A 92 14.60 2.04 2.92
N ILE A 93 15.58 1.21 3.34
CA ILE A 93 16.80 1.68 4.01
C ILE A 93 17.59 2.63 3.10
N GLN A 94 17.80 2.27 1.84
CA GLN A 94 18.52 3.11 0.86
C GLN A 94 17.83 4.45 0.61
N ASN A 95 16.49 4.49 0.67
CA ASN A 95 15.71 5.71 0.50
C ASN A 95 15.53 6.51 1.79
N GLY A 96 16.00 6.01 2.95
CA GLY A 96 15.91 6.67 4.23
C GLY A 96 14.48 6.79 4.76
N VAL A 97 13.62 5.81 4.47
CA VAL A 97 12.21 5.80 4.90
C VAL A 97 11.88 4.59 5.78
N GLU A 98 10.90 4.77 6.65
CA GLU A 98 10.35 3.70 7.49
C GLU A 98 9.09 3.13 6.86
N VAL A 99 9.05 1.79 6.67
CA VAL A 99 7.91 1.03 6.16
C VAL A 99 7.71 -0.22 7.02
N ASN A 100 6.46 -0.53 7.37
CA ASN A 100 6.10 -1.72 8.15
C ASN A 100 5.80 -2.88 7.19
N PHE A 101 6.68 -3.88 7.13
CA PHE A 101 6.54 -5.01 6.22
C PHE A 101 5.77 -6.15 6.86
N VAL A 102 4.81 -6.73 6.09
CA VAL A 102 3.95 -7.83 6.50
C VAL A 102 4.06 -8.96 5.49
N GLU A 103 4.56 -10.12 5.90
CA GLU A 103 4.57 -11.33 5.08
C GLU A 103 3.23 -12.04 5.23
N ALA A 104 2.39 -11.99 4.19
CA ALA A 104 1.08 -12.63 4.19
C ALA A 104 0.55 -12.80 2.77
N ASP A 105 -0.29 -13.82 2.57
CA ASP A 105 -1.01 -14.04 1.33
C ASP A 105 -2.38 -13.35 1.39
N ILE A 106 -2.60 -12.38 0.50
CA ILE A 106 -3.87 -11.64 0.40
C ILE A 106 -5.05 -12.56 0.08
N LEU A 107 -4.82 -13.68 -0.58
CA LEU A 107 -5.89 -14.63 -0.89
C LEU A 107 -6.43 -15.34 0.36
N THR A 108 -5.67 -15.37 1.45
CA THR A 108 -6.01 -16.13 2.66
C THR A 108 -6.12 -15.29 3.93
N ILE A 109 -5.50 -14.09 3.96
CA ILE A 109 -5.53 -13.22 5.14
C ILE A 109 -6.85 -12.44 5.23
N ASP A 110 -7.47 -12.39 6.41
CA ASP A 110 -8.71 -11.64 6.62
C ASP A 110 -8.49 -10.27 7.25
N ALA A 111 -7.47 -10.12 8.10
CA ALA A 111 -7.18 -8.85 8.75
C ALA A 111 -5.72 -8.72 9.17
N ILE A 112 -5.26 -7.49 9.27
CA ILE A 112 -4.04 -7.08 9.95
C ILE A 112 -4.36 -6.02 11.01
N PRO A 113 -3.53 -5.86 12.06
CA PRO A 113 -3.87 -4.97 13.17
C PRO A 113 -4.13 -3.51 12.76
N GLY A 114 -5.29 -3.01 13.13
CA GLY A 114 -5.74 -1.64 12.90
C GLY A 114 -6.46 -1.45 11.57
N LYS A 115 -7.02 -0.24 11.38
CA LYS A 115 -7.72 0.18 10.17
C LYS A 115 -6.85 1.13 9.36
N PHE A 116 -7.04 1.12 8.05
CA PHE A 116 -6.31 1.98 7.12
C PHE A 116 -7.17 3.15 6.62
N ASP A 117 -6.50 4.25 6.32
CA ASP A 117 -7.11 5.39 5.64
C ASP A 117 -7.07 5.20 4.12
N VAL A 118 -6.03 4.50 3.63
CA VAL A 118 -5.86 4.18 2.21
C VAL A 118 -5.35 2.75 2.10
N ILE A 119 -5.92 2.00 1.15
CA ILE A 119 -5.35 0.77 0.64
C ILE A 119 -5.03 1.00 -0.83
N VAL A 120 -3.83 0.62 -1.25
CA VAL A 120 -3.39 0.66 -2.64
C VAL A 120 -2.87 -0.72 -3.04
N SER A 121 -3.07 -1.11 -4.29
CA SER A 121 -2.52 -2.36 -4.82
C SER A 121 -2.29 -2.29 -6.32
N ASN A 122 -1.17 -2.87 -6.74
CA ASN A 122 -0.90 -3.28 -8.10
C ASN A 122 -0.79 -4.82 -8.11
N PRO A 123 -1.93 -5.54 -8.10
CA PRO A 123 -1.93 -7.00 -7.99
C PRO A 123 -1.56 -7.64 -9.32
N PRO A 124 -1.21 -8.94 -9.35
CA PRO A 124 -1.11 -9.68 -10.61
C PRO A 124 -2.42 -9.59 -11.40
N TYR A 125 -2.34 -9.17 -12.67
CA TYR A 125 -3.52 -8.98 -13.51
C TYR A 125 -3.38 -9.44 -14.95
N VAL A 126 -2.20 -9.93 -15.35
CA VAL A 126 -1.97 -10.40 -16.71
C VAL A 126 -2.56 -11.80 -16.84
N ARG A 127 -3.49 -11.97 -17.78
CA ARG A 127 -4.09 -13.27 -18.06
C ARG A 127 -3.10 -14.18 -18.79
N GLU A 128 -3.24 -15.48 -18.58
CA GLU A 128 -2.39 -16.47 -19.27
C GLU A 128 -2.40 -16.30 -20.80
N LEU A 129 -3.58 -15.98 -21.38
CA LEU A 129 -3.74 -15.73 -22.81
C LEU A 129 -2.98 -14.48 -23.31
N GLU A 130 -2.65 -13.53 -22.43
CA GLU A 130 -1.93 -12.30 -22.77
C GLU A 130 -0.39 -12.48 -22.71
N LYS A 131 0.09 -13.65 -22.30
CA LYS A 131 1.54 -13.94 -22.18
C LYS A 131 2.35 -13.60 -23.42
N SER A 132 1.78 -13.76 -24.61
CA SER A 132 2.47 -13.47 -25.88
C SER A 132 2.68 -11.98 -26.11
N GLU A 133 1.84 -11.13 -25.54
CA GLU A 133 1.88 -9.66 -25.71
C GLU A 133 2.90 -8.98 -24.77
N ILE A 134 3.34 -9.68 -23.72
CA ILE A 134 4.27 -9.11 -22.75
C ILE A 134 5.68 -9.03 -23.35
N GLN A 135 6.28 -7.84 -23.22
CA GLN A 135 7.65 -7.61 -23.66
C GLN A 135 8.64 -8.52 -22.91
N ASN A 136 9.67 -9.00 -23.65
CA ASN A 136 10.67 -9.92 -23.10
C ASN A 136 11.42 -9.40 -21.87
N ASN A 137 11.50 -8.06 -21.69
CA ASN A 137 12.13 -7.45 -20.53
C ASN A 137 11.35 -7.72 -19.24
N VAL A 138 10.00 -7.65 -19.27
CA VAL A 138 9.14 -7.93 -18.11
C VAL A 138 9.26 -9.41 -17.71
N LYS A 139 9.18 -10.33 -18.70
CA LYS A 139 9.31 -11.78 -18.47
C LYS A 139 10.64 -12.21 -17.85
N ARG A 140 11.72 -11.44 -18.09
CA ARG A 140 13.06 -11.80 -17.59
C ARG A 140 13.33 -11.35 -16.17
N HIS A 141 12.60 -10.35 -15.69
CA HIS A 141 12.92 -9.66 -14.43
C HIS A 141 11.85 -9.79 -13.36
N GLU A 142 10.61 -10.15 -13.73
CA GLU A 142 9.53 -10.35 -12.77
C GLU A 142 9.14 -11.82 -12.64
N PRO A 143 8.94 -12.33 -11.42
CA PRO A 143 8.47 -13.70 -11.20
C PRO A 143 7.08 -13.91 -11.79
N ASP A 144 6.81 -15.09 -12.37
CA ASP A 144 5.49 -15.44 -12.93
C ASP A 144 4.34 -15.21 -11.94
N LEU A 145 4.56 -15.50 -10.66
CA LEU A 145 3.58 -15.31 -9.58
C LEU A 145 3.19 -13.83 -9.37
N ALA A 146 4.06 -12.89 -9.75
CA ALA A 146 3.81 -11.46 -9.63
C ALA A 146 3.07 -10.87 -10.82
N LEU A 147 2.94 -11.60 -11.92
CA LEU A 147 2.39 -11.11 -13.18
C LEU A 147 1.07 -11.76 -13.55
N PHE A 148 0.98 -13.11 -13.42
CA PHE A 148 -0.06 -13.88 -14.07
C PHE A 148 -1.19 -14.29 -13.15
N VAL A 149 -2.40 -14.23 -13.72
CA VAL A 149 -3.64 -14.79 -13.15
C VAL A 149 -4.22 -15.83 -14.10
N SER A 150 -4.97 -16.78 -13.54
CA SER A 150 -5.69 -17.77 -14.33
C SER A 150 -6.76 -17.10 -15.20
N ASP A 151 -6.90 -17.55 -16.45
CA ASP A 151 -7.98 -17.11 -17.35
C ASP A 151 -9.38 -17.48 -16.82
N MET A 152 -9.47 -18.46 -15.90
CA MET A 152 -10.73 -18.90 -15.28
C MET A 152 -11.29 -17.90 -14.28
N ASP A 153 -10.45 -17.16 -13.56
CA ASP A 153 -10.83 -16.07 -12.67
C ASP A 153 -9.79 -14.94 -12.66
N PRO A 154 -9.78 -14.12 -13.71
CA PRO A 154 -8.80 -13.03 -13.85
C PRO A 154 -8.98 -11.91 -12.82
N LEU A 155 -10.12 -11.89 -12.12
CA LEU A 155 -10.43 -10.89 -11.10
C LEU A 155 -10.20 -11.36 -9.67
N ILE A 156 -9.60 -12.54 -9.46
CA ILE A 156 -9.46 -13.16 -8.13
C ILE A 156 -8.82 -12.22 -7.11
N PHE A 157 -7.73 -11.54 -7.47
CA PHE A 157 -7.04 -10.62 -6.57
C PHE A 157 -7.89 -9.37 -6.28
N TYR A 158 -8.55 -8.79 -7.28
CA TYR A 158 -9.43 -7.62 -7.09
C TYR A 158 -10.57 -7.96 -6.14
N LYS A 159 -11.29 -9.06 -6.38
CA LYS A 159 -12.38 -9.54 -5.51
C LYS A 159 -11.89 -9.72 -4.07
N ARG A 160 -10.73 -10.37 -3.90
CA ARG A 160 -10.18 -10.64 -2.56
C ARG A 160 -9.72 -9.38 -1.85
N ILE A 161 -9.06 -8.45 -2.56
CA ILE A 161 -8.61 -7.18 -1.98
C ILE A 161 -9.81 -6.30 -1.61
N VAL A 162 -10.86 -6.25 -2.43
CA VAL A 162 -12.10 -5.53 -2.10
C VAL A 162 -12.75 -6.12 -0.86
N GLN A 163 -12.85 -7.45 -0.75
CA GLN A 163 -13.37 -8.12 0.45
C GLN A 163 -12.53 -7.82 1.70
N PHE A 164 -11.20 -7.87 1.58
CA PHE A 164 -10.28 -7.49 2.65
C PHE A 164 -10.46 -6.02 3.05
N ALA A 165 -10.62 -5.12 2.07
CA ALA A 165 -10.77 -3.68 2.30
C ALA A 165 -12.02 -3.35 3.12
N LEU A 166 -13.16 -4.05 2.93
CA LEU A 166 -14.37 -3.89 3.76
C LEU A 166 -14.10 -4.09 5.25
N GLY A 167 -13.24 -5.05 5.57
CA GLY A 167 -12.82 -5.36 6.96
C GLY A 167 -11.73 -4.43 7.51
N ASN A 168 -10.91 -3.82 6.66
CA ASN A 168 -9.65 -3.18 7.05
C ASN A 168 -9.52 -1.70 6.68
N LEU A 169 -10.34 -1.15 5.78
CA LEU A 169 -10.47 0.30 5.60
C LEU A 169 -11.34 0.93 6.69
N LYS A 170 -11.05 2.18 7.03
CA LYS A 170 -11.99 3.03 7.77
C LYS A 170 -13.14 3.42 6.85
N LYS A 171 -14.34 3.57 7.40
CA LYS A 171 -15.53 4.01 6.66
C LYS A 171 -15.27 5.29 5.87
N GLY A 172 -15.73 5.34 4.62
CA GLY A 172 -15.59 6.49 3.75
C GLY A 172 -14.15 6.77 3.28
N ARG A 173 -13.22 5.81 3.43
CA ARG A 173 -11.85 5.90 2.95
C ARG A 173 -11.66 5.16 1.62
N PHE A 174 -10.50 5.29 1.00
CA PHE A 174 -10.31 4.94 -0.40
C PHE A 174 -9.45 3.70 -0.62
N LEU A 175 -9.89 2.89 -1.57
CA LEU A 175 -9.14 1.82 -2.19
C LEU A 175 -8.70 2.25 -3.58
N PHE A 176 -7.42 2.01 -3.92
CA PHE A 176 -6.82 2.30 -5.22
C PHE A 176 -6.24 1.04 -5.83
N PHE A 177 -6.44 0.88 -7.14
CA PHE A 177 -5.88 -0.20 -7.93
C PHE A 177 -5.12 0.31 -9.15
N GLU A 178 -4.04 -0.37 -9.51
CA GLU A 178 -3.65 -0.52 -10.90
C GLU A 178 -4.41 -1.71 -11.49
N ILE A 179 -4.87 -1.60 -12.75
CA ILE A 179 -5.72 -2.61 -13.37
C ILE A 179 -5.23 -3.03 -14.75
N ASN A 180 -5.65 -4.23 -15.17
CA ASN A 180 -5.56 -4.64 -16.56
C ASN A 180 -6.42 -3.73 -17.44
N GLN A 181 -5.83 -3.19 -18.51
CA GLN A 181 -6.50 -2.24 -19.42
C GLN A 181 -7.78 -2.80 -20.09
N TYR A 182 -7.91 -4.11 -20.19
CA TYR A 182 -9.04 -4.78 -20.81
C TYR A 182 -10.16 -5.13 -19.81
N MET A 183 -9.93 -4.93 -18.50
CA MET A 183 -10.83 -5.38 -17.43
C MET A 183 -11.42 -4.21 -16.61
N GLY A 184 -11.42 -2.99 -17.18
CA GLY A 184 -11.88 -1.80 -16.46
C GLY A 184 -13.32 -1.90 -15.98
N LYS A 185 -14.25 -2.34 -16.85
CA LYS A 185 -15.68 -2.48 -16.52
C LYS A 185 -15.93 -3.56 -15.47
N GLU A 186 -15.30 -4.70 -15.64
CA GLU A 186 -15.43 -5.85 -14.74
C GLU A 186 -14.88 -5.52 -13.35
N THR A 187 -13.75 -4.77 -13.28
CA THR A 187 -13.19 -4.35 -12.00
C THR A 187 -14.05 -3.28 -11.32
N ILE A 188 -14.69 -2.37 -12.08
CA ILE A 188 -15.68 -1.44 -11.54
C ILE A 188 -16.83 -2.23 -10.90
N GLN A 189 -17.37 -3.23 -11.60
CA GLN A 189 -18.47 -4.05 -11.09
C GLN A 189 -18.12 -4.74 -9.77
N VAL A 190 -16.88 -5.22 -9.59
CA VAL A 190 -16.41 -5.79 -8.31
C VAL A 190 -16.53 -4.78 -7.16
N LEU A 191 -16.27 -3.49 -7.40
CA LEU A 191 -16.41 -2.45 -6.38
C LEU A 191 -17.91 -2.13 -6.12
N GLU A 192 -18.70 -2.01 -7.19
CA GLU A 192 -20.13 -1.70 -7.11
C GLU A 192 -20.90 -2.79 -6.34
N ASP A 193 -20.62 -4.06 -6.61
CA ASP A 193 -21.23 -5.22 -5.93
C ASP A 193 -20.97 -5.21 -4.41
N GLN A 194 -19.92 -4.52 -3.96
CA GLN A 194 -19.56 -4.35 -2.55
C GLN A 194 -19.91 -2.95 -2.00
N ASN A 195 -20.80 -2.22 -2.68
CA ASN A 195 -21.29 -0.90 -2.28
C ASN A 195 -20.23 0.19 -2.13
N PHE A 196 -19.09 0.07 -2.84
CA PHE A 196 -18.17 1.18 -2.97
C PHE A 196 -18.80 2.30 -3.76
N SER A 197 -18.51 3.53 -3.41
CA SER A 197 -18.99 4.76 -4.04
C SER A 197 -17.85 5.60 -4.59
N GLU A 198 -18.15 6.73 -5.24
CA GLU A 198 -17.13 7.63 -5.83
C GLU A 198 -16.10 6.86 -6.67
N ILE A 199 -16.58 5.85 -7.44
CA ILE A 199 -15.72 5.02 -8.28
C ILE A 199 -15.24 5.85 -9.47
N GLU A 200 -13.92 5.89 -9.67
CA GLU A 200 -13.30 6.66 -10.75
C GLU A 200 -12.26 5.81 -11.46
N LEU A 201 -12.47 5.61 -12.76
CA LEU A 201 -11.52 4.95 -13.66
C LEU A 201 -10.71 6.01 -14.41
N ARG A 202 -9.39 5.92 -14.33
CA ARG A 202 -8.44 6.82 -15.02
C ARG A 202 -7.59 6.07 -16.02
N LYS A 203 -7.29 6.78 -17.10
CA LYS A 203 -6.42 6.30 -18.17
C LYS A 203 -4.96 6.66 -17.91
N ASP A 204 -4.06 5.84 -18.48
CA ASP A 204 -2.65 6.17 -18.56
C ASP A 204 -2.36 7.19 -19.69
N ILE A 205 -1.09 7.57 -19.85
CA ILE A 205 -0.65 8.53 -20.88
C ILE A 205 -0.88 8.04 -22.32
N PHE A 206 -1.14 6.74 -22.52
CA PHE A 206 -1.43 6.13 -23.81
C PHE A 206 -2.93 5.98 -24.06
N GLY A 207 -3.78 6.39 -23.10
CA GLY A 207 -5.24 6.32 -23.22
C GLY A 207 -5.84 4.98 -22.79
N ASN A 208 -5.08 4.07 -22.20
CA ASN A 208 -5.55 2.79 -21.70
C ASN A 208 -6.09 2.93 -20.28
N ASP A 209 -7.15 2.20 -19.93
CA ASP A 209 -7.64 2.10 -18.57
C ASP A 209 -6.55 1.54 -17.66
N ARG A 210 -6.21 2.25 -16.57
CA ARG A 210 -5.04 1.86 -15.77
C ARG A 210 -5.24 1.99 -14.28
N MET A 211 -5.91 3.02 -13.81
CA MET A 211 -6.06 3.27 -12.38
C MET A 211 -7.53 3.34 -12.01
N LEU A 212 -7.90 2.63 -10.96
CA LEU A 212 -9.26 2.60 -10.43
C LEU A 212 -9.22 2.98 -8.96
N LYS A 213 -10.12 3.86 -8.52
CA LYS A 213 -10.36 4.10 -7.10
C LYS A 213 -11.82 3.89 -6.74
N GLY A 214 -12.07 3.57 -5.48
CA GLY A 214 -13.41 3.53 -4.91
C GLY A 214 -13.39 3.90 -3.43
N LYS A 215 -14.47 4.51 -2.95
CA LYS A 215 -14.68 4.89 -1.56
C LYS A 215 -15.47 3.80 -0.84
N ALA A 216 -14.94 3.28 0.26
CA ALA A 216 -15.57 2.25 1.07
C ALA A 216 -16.89 2.74 1.72
N PRO A 217 -17.88 1.84 1.86
CA PRO A 217 -19.19 2.14 2.46
C PRO A 217 -19.13 2.54 3.93
#